data_634efe3466edd7e744f84e95184e7bfd
#
_entry.id   634efe3466edd7e744f84e95184e7bfd
#
_cell.length_a   1.000
_cell.length_b   1.000
_cell.length_c   1.000
_cell.angle_alpha   90.00
_cell.angle_beta   90.00
_cell.angle_gamma   90.00
#
_symmetry.space_group_name_H-M   'P 1'
#
loop_
_entity.id
_entity.type
_entity.pdbx_description
1 polymer ?
#
loop_
_entity_poly.entity_id
_entity_poly.type
_entity_poly.pdbx_seq_one_letter_code
_entity_poly.pdbx_strand_id
1 'polypeptide(L)'
;MKKLSLYISIALAGLFMGSCSEDFKDWADPQTNPQEDAITIPGFTATAAQAIDFASVTTDSVNTFSLSSAALPEGFTLGNARIELTPQGVENATKTTVNTSLDGKGAVADLASVVESAYGKRPTARTFDAQVYVNAIKEGQAVLIDAGKINLVMTPKAPFIDAAYYLVGDMFTTDDVNGWNTISDKQKFKHSDKDVYEDPIFTITFETTKADQYWKIIPKANVDAGNTDASAAGVVGPKVDGEDSMTDSLTNVDAKAGKIAKAGKYKLTLNMMDYTYTFEEVK
;
A
#
# COMPACT_ATOMS: atom_id res chain seq x y z
N MET A 1 50.19 62.24 13.55
CA MET A 1 49.82 60.93 14.14
C MET A 1 48.49 60.39 13.63
N LYS A 2 47.46 61.19 13.35
CA LYS A 2 46.14 60.71 12.88
C LYS A 2 46.15 60.08 11.48
N LYS A 3 47.02 60.51 10.57
CA LYS A 3 47.12 59.96 9.19
C LYS A 3 47.83 58.61 9.13
N LEU A 4 48.80 58.36 10.02
CA LEU A 4 49.52 57.08 10.05
C LEU A 4 48.63 55.97 10.58
N SER A 5 47.75 56.25 11.57
CA SER A 5 46.74 55.29 12.09
C SER A 5 45.73 54.86 11.03
N LEU A 6 45.34 55.79 10.11
CA LEU A 6 44.40 55.51 9.03
C LEU A 6 44.98 54.55 7.98
N TYR A 7 46.24 54.71 7.64
CA TYR A 7 46.92 53.81 6.67
C TYR A 7 47.18 52.43 7.25
N ILE A 8 47.46 52.29 8.54
CA ILE A 8 47.63 51.02 9.22
C ILE A 8 46.29 50.28 9.30
N SER A 9 45.17 50.97 9.55
CA SER A 9 43.84 50.39 9.56
C SER A 9 43.38 49.91 8.19
N ILE A 10 43.71 50.63 7.13
CA ILE A 10 43.41 50.23 5.73
C ILE A 10 44.28 49.03 5.31
N ALA A 11 45.57 49.00 5.68
CA ALA A 11 46.45 47.88 5.42
C ALA A 11 46.04 46.58 6.15
N LEU A 12 45.54 46.67 7.40
CA LEU A 12 45.00 45.52 8.14
C LEU A 12 43.69 45.04 7.51
N ALA A 13 42.78 45.93 7.07
CA ALA A 13 41.54 45.54 6.42
C ALA A 13 41.80 44.85 5.08
N GLY A 14 42.85 45.25 4.32
CA GLY A 14 43.26 44.60 3.09
C GLY A 14 43.82 43.19 3.28
N LEU A 15 44.45 42.91 4.41
CA LEU A 15 44.97 41.56 4.72
C LEU A 15 43.89 40.52 5.06
N PHE A 16 42.70 40.95 5.53
CA PHE A 16 41.59 40.07 5.78
C PHE A 16 40.73 39.80 4.55
N MET A 17 40.84 40.53 3.47
CA MET A 17 40.10 40.31 2.23
C MET A 17 40.82 39.37 1.26
N GLY A 18 42.06 39.00 1.49
CA GLY A 18 42.86 38.10 0.66
C GLY A 18 42.75 36.63 1.01
N SER A 19 41.99 36.28 2.09
CA SER A 19 41.90 34.89 2.54
C SER A 19 40.63 34.17 2.08
N CYS A 20 39.82 34.74 1.20
CA CYS A 20 38.58 34.10 0.69
C CYS A 20 38.60 33.92 -0.83
N SER A 21 39.74 33.68 -1.43
CA SER A 21 39.84 33.40 -2.88
C SER A 21 40.26 31.97 -3.20
N GLU A 22 40.12 31.05 -2.27
CA GLU A 22 40.14 29.64 -2.62
C GLU A 22 38.71 29.15 -2.76
N ASP A 23 38.37 28.97 -3.97
CA ASP A 23 37.36 28.16 -4.61
C ASP A 23 36.48 27.33 -3.65
N PHE A 24 35.56 27.97 -2.95
CA PHE A 24 34.38 27.27 -2.42
C PHE A 24 33.40 26.95 -3.57
N LYS A 25 33.87 26.29 -4.61
CA LYS A 25 33.01 25.69 -5.63
C LYS A 25 32.38 24.38 -5.12
N ASP A 26 32.90 23.84 -4.04
CA ASP A 26 32.44 22.57 -3.44
C ASP A 26 31.00 22.60 -2.92
N TRP A 27 30.44 23.77 -2.63
CA TRP A 27 29.04 23.86 -2.21
C TRP A 27 28.06 23.72 -3.40
N ALA A 28 28.50 24.03 -4.63
CA ALA A 28 27.72 23.90 -5.86
C ALA A 28 27.87 22.51 -6.49
N ASP A 29 28.91 21.79 -6.12
CA ASP A 29 29.20 20.43 -6.53
C ASP A 29 29.59 19.61 -5.30
N PRO A 30 28.58 19.21 -4.47
CA PRO A 30 28.85 18.45 -3.27
C PRO A 30 29.59 17.17 -3.68
N GLN A 31 30.81 16.99 -3.19
CA GLN A 31 31.53 15.76 -3.37
C GLN A 31 30.69 14.62 -2.80
N THR A 32 30.00 13.91 -3.68
CA THR A 32 29.45 12.62 -3.36
C THR A 32 30.66 11.71 -3.15
N ASN A 33 31.08 11.52 -1.89
CA ASN A 33 31.97 10.41 -1.58
C ASN A 33 31.27 9.17 -2.08
N PRO A 34 31.77 8.45 -3.09
CA PRO A 34 31.17 7.19 -3.50
C PRO A 34 31.13 6.33 -2.26
N GLN A 35 29.96 5.75 -1.99
CA GLN A 35 29.83 4.81 -0.87
C GLN A 35 30.87 3.72 -1.09
N GLU A 36 31.69 3.46 -0.08
CA GLU A 36 32.66 2.37 -0.16
C GLU A 36 31.96 1.05 -0.48
N ASP A 37 32.58 0.20 -1.30
CA ASP A 37 32.05 -1.09 -1.65
C ASP A 37 31.76 -1.92 -0.40
N ALA A 38 30.63 -2.59 -0.40
CA ALA A 38 30.25 -3.43 0.72
C ALA A 38 31.19 -4.63 0.84
N ILE A 39 31.64 -4.93 2.04
CA ILE A 39 32.47 -6.09 2.30
C ILE A 39 31.62 -7.32 2.59
N THR A 40 32.11 -8.50 2.24
CA THR A 40 31.50 -9.78 2.57
C THR A 40 32.25 -10.43 3.72
N ILE A 41 31.54 -10.92 4.73
CA ILE A 41 32.11 -11.67 5.84
C ILE A 41 31.69 -13.14 5.72
N PRO A 42 32.62 -14.11 5.58
CA PRO A 42 32.26 -15.51 5.44
C PRO A 42 31.36 -16.01 6.57
N GLY A 43 30.23 -16.64 6.22
CA GLY A 43 29.28 -17.15 7.19
C GLY A 43 28.32 -16.10 7.80
N PHE A 44 28.52 -14.82 7.53
CA PHE A 44 27.57 -13.76 7.91
C PHE A 44 26.58 -13.53 6.76
N THR A 45 25.39 -14.12 6.85
CA THR A 45 24.40 -14.12 5.77
C THR A 45 23.00 -13.86 6.29
N ALA A 46 22.17 -13.27 5.45
CA ALA A 46 20.74 -13.10 5.70
C ALA A 46 19.95 -14.32 5.21
N THR A 47 18.90 -14.66 5.95
CA THR A 47 17.87 -15.63 5.56
C THR A 47 16.52 -14.94 5.53
N ALA A 48 15.73 -15.16 4.48
CA ALA A 48 14.41 -14.57 4.35
C ALA A 48 13.48 -14.97 5.50
N ALA A 49 12.69 -14.03 5.98
CA ALA A 49 11.57 -14.32 6.86
C ALA A 49 10.45 -15.04 6.08
N GLN A 50 9.39 -15.46 6.80
CA GLN A 50 8.18 -15.98 6.18
C GLN A 50 7.51 -14.90 5.33
N ALA A 51 6.68 -15.32 4.37
CA ALA A 51 5.88 -14.41 3.56
C ALA A 51 5.01 -13.49 4.45
N ILE A 52 4.99 -12.21 4.09
CA ILE A 52 4.26 -11.17 4.82
C ILE A 52 2.91 -10.96 4.13
N ASP A 53 1.82 -11.20 4.84
CA ASP A 53 0.48 -10.82 4.42
C ASP A 53 0.02 -9.62 5.25
N PHE A 54 0.03 -8.43 4.63
CA PHE A 54 -0.33 -7.19 5.31
C PHE A 54 -1.78 -7.14 5.79
N ALA A 55 -2.67 -8.01 5.28
CA ALA A 55 -4.03 -8.12 5.80
C ALA A 55 -4.07 -8.75 7.22
N SER A 56 -3.08 -9.59 7.55
CA SER A 56 -2.99 -10.28 8.84
C SER A 56 -2.07 -9.59 9.84
N VAL A 57 -1.27 -8.59 9.41
CA VAL A 57 -0.33 -7.88 10.28
C VAL A 57 -1.06 -6.88 11.16
N THR A 58 -0.83 -6.97 12.49
CA THR A 58 -1.42 -6.10 13.51
C THR A 58 -0.39 -5.21 14.22
N THR A 59 0.89 -5.32 13.86
CA THR A 59 2.01 -4.57 14.45
C THR A 59 2.54 -3.52 13.47
N ASP A 60 3.24 -2.50 13.96
CA ASP A 60 3.84 -1.46 13.13
C ASP A 60 5.12 -1.89 12.40
N SER A 61 5.68 -3.05 12.75
CA SER A 61 6.87 -3.62 12.13
C SER A 61 6.75 -5.13 11.98
N VAL A 62 7.42 -5.69 10.95
CA VAL A 62 7.44 -7.13 10.65
C VAL A 62 8.86 -7.58 10.32
N ASN A 63 9.14 -8.88 10.56
CA ASN A 63 10.41 -9.47 10.18
C ASN A 63 10.48 -9.63 8.65
N THR A 64 11.59 -9.19 8.07
CA THR A 64 11.91 -9.33 6.65
C THR A 64 13.01 -10.34 6.41
N PHE A 65 13.95 -10.44 7.36
CA PHE A 65 15.04 -11.41 7.35
C PHE A 65 15.50 -11.72 8.78
N SER A 66 16.38 -12.71 8.90
CA SER A 66 17.23 -12.94 10.07
C SER A 66 18.69 -13.03 9.63
N LEU A 67 19.62 -12.56 10.45
CA LEU A 67 21.05 -12.71 10.22
C LEU A 67 21.55 -13.99 10.86
N SER A 68 22.54 -14.62 10.22
CA SER A 68 23.24 -15.76 10.82
C SER A 68 23.95 -15.32 12.10
N SER A 69 24.12 -16.26 13.05
CA SER A 69 24.87 -16.05 14.28
C SER A 69 26.39 -16.24 14.09
N ALA A 70 26.88 -16.16 12.85
CA ALA A 70 28.31 -16.29 12.59
C ALA A 70 29.08 -15.23 13.39
N ALA A 71 30.16 -15.65 14.01
CA ALA A 71 31.01 -14.75 14.78
C ALA A 71 31.59 -13.68 13.84
N LEU A 72 31.32 -12.43 14.16
CA LEU A 72 31.98 -11.32 13.50
C LEU A 72 33.47 -11.34 13.84
N PRO A 73 34.35 -10.98 12.89
CA PRO A 73 35.76 -10.76 13.21
C PRO A 73 35.90 -9.72 14.33
N GLU A 74 37.00 -9.80 15.06
CA GLU A 74 37.31 -8.87 16.14
C GLU A 74 37.30 -7.41 15.63
N GLY A 75 36.81 -6.49 16.46
CA GLY A 75 36.77 -5.06 16.16
C GLY A 75 35.51 -4.57 15.45
N PHE A 76 34.57 -5.46 15.06
CA PHE A 76 33.30 -5.04 14.48
C PHE A 76 32.22 -4.76 15.52
N THR A 77 31.52 -3.64 15.37
CA THR A 77 30.27 -3.33 16.09
C THR A 77 29.18 -3.11 15.07
N LEU A 78 28.11 -3.91 15.13
CA LEU A 78 26.95 -3.76 14.24
C LEU A 78 26.09 -2.57 14.65
N GLY A 79 25.62 -1.82 13.65
CA GLY A 79 24.64 -0.73 13.77
C GLY A 79 23.22 -1.18 13.36
N ASN A 80 22.61 -0.48 12.43
CA ASN A 80 21.34 -0.84 11.81
C ASN A 80 21.55 -1.62 10.51
N ALA A 81 20.46 -2.16 9.97
CA ALA A 81 20.46 -2.82 8.67
C ALA A 81 19.51 -2.10 7.69
N ARG A 82 19.61 -2.46 6.42
CA ARG A 82 18.68 -2.07 5.38
C ARG A 82 18.51 -3.18 4.36
N ILE A 83 17.39 -3.17 3.68
CA ILE A 83 17.14 -4.04 2.52
C ILE A 83 16.92 -3.18 1.27
N GLU A 84 17.47 -3.60 0.15
CA GLU A 84 17.23 -3.03 -1.16
C GLU A 84 16.36 -3.99 -1.95
N LEU A 85 15.12 -3.59 -2.21
CA LEU A 85 14.07 -4.39 -2.80
C LEU A 85 13.93 -4.10 -4.29
N THR A 86 14.04 -5.11 -5.13
CA THR A 86 13.76 -5.03 -6.57
C THR A 86 12.58 -5.94 -6.89
N PRO A 87 11.45 -5.42 -7.41
CA PRO A 87 10.27 -6.24 -7.71
C PRO A 87 10.56 -7.19 -8.88
N GLN A 88 10.18 -8.47 -8.73
CA GLN A 88 10.31 -9.47 -9.80
C GLN A 88 9.17 -9.35 -10.82
N GLY A 89 9.49 -9.51 -12.10
CA GLY A 89 8.49 -9.52 -13.18
C GLY A 89 7.93 -8.14 -13.54
N VAL A 90 8.52 -7.06 -13.03
CA VAL A 90 8.18 -5.68 -13.38
C VAL A 90 9.22 -5.16 -14.39
N GLU A 91 8.76 -4.68 -15.54
CA GLU A 91 9.64 -4.08 -16.54
C GLU A 91 10.21 -2.76 -16.04
N ASN A 92 11.50 -2.52 -16.24
CA ASN A 92 12.23 -1.34 -15.76
C ASN A 92 12.11 -1.12 -14.23
N ALA A 93 12.06 -2.22 -13.48
CA ALA A 93 11.95 -2.18 -12.04
C ALA A 93 13.04 -1.32 -11.38
N THR A 94 12.62 -0.42 -10.51
CA THR A 94 13.54 0.39 -9.71
C THR A 94 13.75 -0.25 -8.35
N LYS A 95 14.98 -0.13 -7.85
CA LYS A 95 15.35 -0.58 -6.52
C LYS A 95 14.85 0.41 -5.47
N THR A 96 14.23 -0.09 -4.41
CA THR A 96 13.78 0.72 -3.27
C THR A 96 14.48 0.25 -2.00
N THR A 97 15.01 1.20 -1.22
CA THR A 97 15.68 0.92 0.05
C THR A 97 14.70 1.09 1.21
N VAL A 98 14.66 0.08 2.09
CA VAL A 98 13.92 0.12 3.36
C VAL A 98 14.89 -0.10 4.50
N ASN A 99 14.87 0.82 5.48
CA ASN A 99 15.66 0.67 6.70
C ASN A 99 15.04 -0.39 7.61
N THR A 100 15.89 -1.19 8.24
CA THR A 100 15.48 -2.23 9.17
C THR A 100 16.35 -2.19 10.43
N SER A 101 15.85 -2.80 11.49
CA SER A 101 16.68 -3.11 12.65
C SER A 101 17.64 -4.29 12.35
N LEU A 102 18.61 -4.55 13.23
CA LEU A 102 19.53 -5.68 13.11
C LEU A 102 18.81 -7.03 13.17
N ASP A 103 17.70 -7.13 13.87
CA ASP A 103 16.86 -8.34 13.92
C ASP A 103 15.92 -8.45 12.70
N GLY A 104 16.16 -7.62 11.66
CA GLY A 104 15.47 -7.70 10.38
C GLY A 104 14.07 -7.13 10.36
N LYS A 105 13.65 -6.32 11.34
CA LYS A 105 12.33 -5.69 11.36
C LYS A 105 12.30 -4.43 10.50
N GLY A 106 11.42 -4.42 9.52
CA GLY A 106 11.06 -3.25 8.72
C GLY A 106 9.70 -2.68 9.12
N ALA A 107 9.51 -1.37 8.93
CA ALA A 107 8.22 -0.72 9.15
C ALA A 107 7.17 -1.23 8.16
N VAL A 108 5.99 -1.59 8.66
CA VAL A 108 4.87 -2.11 7.84
C VAL A 108 4.44 -1.09 6.80
N ALA A 109 4.37 0.19 7.17
CA ALA A 109 3.99 1.26 6.26
C ALA A 109 4.93 1.38 5.05
N ASP A 110 6.26 1.29 5.27
CA ASP A 110 7.26 1.39 4.21
C ASP A 110 7.18 0.17 3.28
N LEU A 111 7.12 -1.03 3.84
CA LEU A 111 7.04 -2.27 3.07
C LEU A 111 5.74 -2.39 2.27
N ALA A 112 4.60 -2.00 2.86
CA ALA A 112 3.32 -1.95 2.17
C ALA A 112 3.35 -0.94 1.01
N SER A 113 3.92 0.25 1.22
CA SER A 113 4.10 1.26 0.17
C SER A 113 4.95 0.73 -0.99
N VAL A 114 6.03 -0.01 -0.71
CA VAL A 114 6.89 -0.60 -1.74
C VAL A 114 6.12 -1.62 -2.59
N VAL A 115 5.39 -2.55 -1.98
CA VAL A 115 4.65 -3.56 -2.75
C VAL A 115 3.49 -2.95 -3.53
N GLU A 116 2.77 -1.99 -2.96
CA GLU A 116 1.65 -1.31 -3.63
C GLU A 116 2.13 -0.42 -4.80
N SER A 117 3.26 0.25 -4.65
CA SER A 117 3.85 1.07 -5.73
C SER A 117 4.32 0.22 -6.91
N ALA A 118 4.84 -0.99 -6.64
CA ALA A 118 5.37 -1.87 -7.69
C ALA A 118 4.28 -2.67 -8.41
N TYR A 119 3.23 -3.09 -7.71
CA TYR A 119 2.26 -4.07 -8.23
C TYR A 119 0.78 -3.66 -8.06
N GLY A 120 0.51 -2.48 -7.48
CA GLY A 120 -0.83 -2.07 -7.10
C GLY A 120 -1.33 -2.81 -5.85
N LYS A 121 -2.61 -2.58 -5.53
CA LYS A 121 -3.24 -3.04 -4.27
C LYS A 121 -3.85 -4.43 -4.32
N ARG A 122 -3.78 -5.15 -5.45
CA ARG A 122 -4.37 -6.50 -5.55
C ARG A 122 -3.75 -7.43 -4.49
N PRO A 123 -4.55 -8.12 -3.66
CA PRO A 123 -4.07 -8.99 -2.59
C PRO A 123 -3.54 -10.32 -3.14
N THR A 124 -2.47 -10.23 -3.92
CA THR A 124 -1.74 -11.35 -4.50
C THR A 124 -0.31 -11.32 -4.01
N ALA A 125 0.23 -12.46 -3.61
CA ALA A 125 1.62 -12.58 -3.18
C ALA A 125 2.58 -12.12 -4.28
N ARG A 126 3.53 -11.25 -3.93
CA ARG A 126 4.53 -10.65 -4.81
C ARG A 126 5.92 -10.92 -4.28
N THR A 127 6.83 -11.29 -5.17
CA THR A 127 8.21 -11.60 -4.81
C THR A 127 9.14 -10.46 -5.18
N PHE A 128 10.04 -10.15 -4.27
CA PHE A 128 11.11 -9.18 -4.45
C PHE A 128 12.47 -9.87 -4.31
N ASP A 129 13.40 -9.54 -5.20
CA ASP A 129 14.81 -9.76 -4.93
C ASP A 129 15.26 -8.72 -3.90
N ALA A 130 15.74 -9.16 -2.76
CA ALA A 130 16.14 -8.30 -1.67
C ALA A 130 17.65 -8.49 -1.36
N GLN A 131 18.41 -7.42 -1.48
CA GLN A 131 19.80 -7.36 -1.05
C GLN A 131 19.87 -6.81 0.36
N VAL A 132 20.49 -7.53 1.28
CA VAL A 132 20.57 -7.15 2.69
C VAL A 132 21.95 -6.57 3.00
N TYR A 133 21.93 -5.37 3.59
CA TYR A 133 23.14 -4.70 4.06
C TYR A 133 23.07 -4.40 5.55
N VAL A 134 24.21 -4.48 6.22
CA VAL A 134 24.36 -4.11 7.63
C VAL A 134 25.41 -3.04 7.76
N ASN A 135 25.05 -1.91 8.38
CA ASN A 135 26.02 -0.89 8.75
C ASN A 135 26.78 -1.35 9.99
N ALA A 136 28.07 -1.21 9.96
CA ALA A 136 28.96 -1.57 11.06
C ALA A 136 30.04 -0.53 11.28
N ILE A 137 30.68 -0.58 12.42
CA ILE A 137 31.89 0.18 12.73
C ILE A 137 33.02 -0.84 12.95
N LYS A 138 34.15 -0.65 12.28
CA LYS A 138 35.38 -1.39 12.48
C LYS A 138 36.47 -0.41 12.83
N GLU A 139 37.05 -0.56 14.04
CA GLU A 139 38.15 0.31 14.52
C GLU A 139 37.85 1.83 14.35
N GLY A 140 36.57 2.22 14.57
CA GLY A 140 36.14 3.61 14.46
C GLY A 140 35.76 4.07 13.04
N GLN A 141 35.90 3.21 12.02
CA GLN A 141 35.50 3.50 10.64
C GLN A 141 34.15 2.85 10.30
N ALA A 142 33.29 3.59 9.58
CA ALA A 142 32.04 3.05 9.08
C ALA A 142 32.31 2.02 7.96
N VAL A 143 31.69 0.87 8.06
CA VAL A 143 31.81 -0.22 7.08
C VAL A 143 30.41 -0.71 6.72
N LEU A 144 30.18 -0.98 5.44
CA LEU A 144 28.98 -1.64 4.95
C LEU A 144 29.25 -3.13 4.72
N ILE A 145 28.46 -3.99 5.36
CA ILE A 145 28.53 -5.44 5.21
C ILE A 145 27.43 -5.90 4.28
N ASP A 146 27.78 -6.63 3.23
CA ASP A 146 26.85 -7.36 2.37
C ASP A 146 26.52 -8.71 3.02
N ALA A 147 25.28 -8.86 3.49
CA ALA A 147 24.77 -10.10 4.08
C ALA A 147 24.09 -11.01 3.04
N GLY A 148 24.16 -10.66 1.75
CA GLY A 148 23.67 -11.48 0.64
C GLY A 148 22.25 -11.18 0.19
N LYS A 149 21.81 -11.97 -0.80
CA LYS A 149 20.49 -11.84 -1.44
C LYS A 149 19.51 -12.85 -0.85
N ILE A 150 18.27 -12.40 -0.69
CA ILE A 150 17.13 -13.21 -0.28
C ILE A 150 15.92 -12.92 -1.17
N ASN A 151 14.94 -13.79 -1.17
CA ASN A 151 13.64 -13.52 -1.79
C ASN A 151 12.64 -13.17 -0.69
N LEU A 152 12.08 -11.96 -0.74
CA LEU A 152 11.04 -11.51 0.17
C LEU A 152 9.69 -11.56 -0.52
N VAL A 153 8.72 -12.25 0.09
CA VAL A 153 7.35 -12.36 -0.43
C VAL A 153 6.42 -11.50 0.40
N MET A 154 5.67 -10.61 -0.27
CA MET A 154 4.73 -9.69 0.38
C MET A 154 3.39 -9.69 -0.36
N THR A 155 2.28 -9.64 0.40
CA THR A 155 0.91 -9.54 -0.12
C THR A 155 0.29 -8.22 0.34
N PRO A 156 -0.18 -7.34 -0.57
CA PRO A 156 -0.83 -6.08 -0.21
C PRO A 156 -2.08 -6.28 0.65
N LYS A 157 -2.37 -5.29 1.49
CA LYS A 157 -3.59 -5.25 2.29
C LYS A 157 -4.68 -4.55 1.49
N ALA A 158 -5.51 -5.32 0.82
CA ALA A 158 -6.73 -4.80 0.20
C ALA A 158 -7.86 -5.81 0.37
N PRO A 159 -9.13 -5.38 0.42
CA PRO A 159 -10.25 -6.30 0.37
C PRO A 159 -10.26 -7.01 -0.98
N PHE A 160 -10.88 -8.20 -1.02
CA PHE A 160 -11.17 -8.83 -2.31
C PHE A 160 -12.25 -8.01 -3.03
N ILE A 161 -11.96 -7.58 -4.26
CA ILE A 161 -12.88 -6.88 -5.14
C ILE A 161 -13.18 -7.77 -6.34
N ASP A 162 -14.47 -8.09 -6.53
CA ASP A 162 -14.91 -8.91 -7.66
C ASP A 162 -14.96 -8.08 -8.96
N ALA A 163 -14.93 -8.77 -10.08
CA ALA A 163 -15.00 -8.16 -11.41
C ALA A 163 -16.38 -7.53 -11.73
N ALA A 164 -17.45 -7.94 -11.06
CA ALA A 164 -18.78 -7.37 -11.21
C ALA A 164 -19.65 -7.63 -9.97
N TYR A 165 -20.65 -6.80 -9.80
CA TYR A 165 -21.65 -6.85 -8.73
C TYR A 165 -23.05 -6.70 -9.29
N TYR A 166 -24.05 -7.27 -8.61
CA TYR A 166 -25.46 -7.23 -8.99
C TYR A 166 -26.31 -6.77 -7.79
N LEU A 167 -27.15 -5.77 -8.04
CA LEU A 167 -28.15 -5.31 -7.05
C LEU A 167 -29.34 -6.27 -7.05
N VAL A 168 -29.72 -6.79 -5.91
CA VAL A 168 -30.89 -7.64 -5.72
C VAL A 168 -31.83 -7.02 -4.69
N GLY A 169 -33.09 -7.32 -4.78
CA GLY A 169 -34.06 -6.81 -3.81
C GLY A 169 -35.48 -6.69 -4.34
N ASP A 170 -36.34 -6.11 -3.49
CA ASP A 170 -37.77 -5.99 -3.73
C ASP A 170 -38.11 -5.21 -5.01
N MET A 171 -37.29 -4.21 -5.36
CA MET A 171 -37.48 -3.37 -6.55
C MET A 171 -37.39 -4.14 -7.87
N PHE A 172 -36.84 -5.35 -7.89
CA PHE A 172 -36.76 -6.22 -9.05
C PHE A 172 -37.73 -7.39 -8.97
N THR A 173 -38.52 -7.49 -7.88
CA THR A 173 -39.51 -8.54 -7.69
C THR A 173 -40.81 -8.20 -8.42
N THR A 174 -41.32 -9.13 -9.21
CA THR A 174 -42.61 -9.09 -9.91
C THR A 174 -43.39 -10.37 -9.58
N ASP A 175 -44.62 -10.50 -10.11
CA ASP A 175 -45.43 -11.71 -9.90
C ASP A 175 -44.72 -12.98 -10.43
N ASP A 176 -43.88 -12.84 -11.46
CA ASP A 176 -43.20 -13.95 -12.14
C ASP A 176 -41.70 -14.06 -11.79
N VAL A 177 -41.11 -13.06 -11.14
CA VAL A 177 -39.66 -12.97 -10.90
C VAL A 177 -39.37 -12.63 -9.46
N ASN A 178 -38.58 -13.48 -8.80
CA ASN A 178 -38.03 -13.15 -7.49
C ASN A 178 -36.75 -12.33 -7.65
N GLY A 179 -36.81 -11.02 -7.40
CA GLY A 179 -35.71 -10.06 -7.54
C GLY A 179 -34.57 -10.27 -6.55
N TRP A 180 -34.68 -11.19 -5.59
CA TRP A 180 -33.66 -11.51 -4.60
C TRP A 180 -32.67 -12.61 -5.05
N ASN A 181 -33.02 -13.44 -6.00
CA ASN A 181 -32.21 -14.57 -6.45
C ASN A 181 -32.17 -14.73 -7.99
N THR A 182 -33.01 -14.01 -8.72
CA THR A 182 -33.00 -14.02 -10.18
C THR A 182 -32.16 -12.87 -10.69
N ILE A 183 -31.00 -13.20 -11.28
CA ILE A 183 -30.02 -12.21 -11.76
C ILE A 183 -30.27 -11.92 -13.24
N SER A 184 -30.24 -10.64 -13.59
CA SER A 184 -30.34 -10.15 -14.96
C SER A 184 -29.38 -8.98 -15.20
N ASP A 185 -29.16 -8.63 -16.47
CA ASP A 185 -28.29 -7.49 -16.83
C ASP A 185 -28.78 -6.14 -16.29
N LYS A 186 -30.08 -6.02 -15.99
CA LYS A 186 -30.66 -4.80 -15.38
C LYS A 186 -30.19 -4.56 -13.96
N GLN A 187 -29.74 -5.60 -13.29
CA GLN A 187 -29.25 -5.59 -11.91
C GLN A 187 -27.74 -5.41 -11.81
N LYS A 188 -27.04 -5.51 -12.96
CA LYS A 188 -25.59 -5.42 -13.03
C LYS A 188 -25.12 -4.00 -12.86
N PHE A 189 -24.20 -3.78 -11.91
CA PHE A 189 -23.50 -2.51 -11.78
C PHE A 189 -22.60 -2.25 -12.99
N LYS A 190 -22.55 -1.00 -13.40
CA LYS A 190 -21.59 -0.52 -14.40
C LYS A 190 -20.26 -0.27 -13.72
N HIS A 191 -19.20 -0.63 -14.43
CA HIS A 191 -17.81 -0.39 -14.04
C HIS A 191 -17.04 0.12 -15.27
N SER A 192 -15.95 0.83 -15.06
CA SER A 192 -15.06 1.23 -16.15
C SER A 192 -14.28 0.02 -16.71
N ASP A 193 -13.55 0.23 -17.81
CA ASP A 193 -12.69 -0.81 -18.39
C ASP A 193 -11.35 -0.97 -17.65
N LYS A 194 -11.14 -0.23 -16.55
CA LYS A 194 -9.94 -0.33 -15.72
C LYS A 194 -9.97 -1.56 -14.82
N ASP A 195 -8.79 -1.93 -14.30
CA ASP A 195 -8.70 -2.93 -13.24
C ASP A 195 -9.48 -2.45 -11.98
N VAL A 196 -10.19 -3.37 -11.32
CA VAL A 196 -11.02 -3.07 -10.15
C VAL A 196 -10.24 -2.52 -8.95
N TYR A 197 -8.92 -2.70 -8.92
CA TYR A 197 -8.04 -2.09 -7.91
C TYR A 197 -7.50 -0.71 -8.32
N GLU A 198 -7.62 -0.34 -9.61
CA GLU A 198 -7.34 1.03 -10.10
C GLU A 198 -8.59 1.90 -10.03
N ASP A 199 -9.77 1.30 -10.28
CA ASP A 199 -11.07 1.96 -10.18
C ASP A 199 -12.05 1.06 -9.41
N PRO A 200 -12.12 1.14 -8.08
CA PRO A 200 -12.98 0.29 -7.27
C PRO A 200 -14.45 0.75 -7.24
N ILE A 201 -14.86 1.62 -8.17
CA ILE A 201 -16.17 2.26 -8.18
C ILE A 201 -17.13 1.52 -9.11
N PHE A 202 -18.25 1.11 -8.57
CA PHE A 202 -19.34 0.46 -9.32
C PHE A 202 -20.61 1.28 -9.16
N THR A 203 -21.37 1.47 -10.26
CA THR A 203 -22.58 2.30 -10.25
C THR A 203 -23.74 1.59 -10.91
N ILE A 204 -24.96 1.79 -10.36
CA ILE A 204 -26.20 1.37 -11.00
C ILE A 204 -27.25 2.47 -10.84
N THR A 205 -28.11 2.65 -11.86
CA THR A 205 -29.28 3.50 -11.76
C THR A 205 -30.52 2.63 -11.91
N PHE A 206 -31.44 2.74 -10.99
CA PHE A 206 -32.67 1.96 -10.96
C PHE A 206 -33.81 2.79 -10.39
N GLU A 207 -35.02 2.27 -10.49
CA GLU A 207 -36.24 2.91 -9.97
C GLU A 207 -36.97 1.95 -9.03
N THR A 208 -37.48 2.51 -7.94
CA THR A 208 -38.40 1.81 -7.06
C THR A 208 -39.73 2.53 -7.02
N THR A 209 -40.81 1.79 -7.25
CA THR A 209 -42.19 2.31 -7.31
C THR A 209 -42.89 2.32 -5.95
N LYS A 210 -42.27 1.70 -4.94
CA LYS A 210 -42.79 1.57 -3.57
C LYS A 210 -41.76 2.05 -2.56
N ALA A 211 -42.23 2.52 -1.42
CA ALA A 211 -41.42 2.76 -0.22
C ALA A 211 -40.98 1.44 0.44
N ASP A 212 -40.04 1.54 1.35
CA ASP A 212 -39.54 0.44 2.19
C ASP A 212 -39.11 -0.81 1.39
N GLN A 213 -38.33 -0.58 0.33
CA GLN A 213 -37.79 -1.66 -0.51
C GLN A 213 -36.42 -2.08 0.00
N TYR A 214 -36.26 -3.38 0.27
CA TYR A 214 -35.00 -3.95 0.78
C TYR A 214 -34.10 -4.37 -0.35
N TRP A 215 -32.77 -4.33 -0.11
CA TRP A 215 -31.75 -4.62 -1.10
C TRP A 215 -30.48 -5.28 -0.50
N LYS A 216 -29.78 -6.02 -1.34
CA LYS A 216 -28.42 -6.54 -1.13
C LYS A 216 -27.63 -6.53 -2.44
N ILE A 217 -26.39 -6.94 -2.39
CA ILE A 217 -25.46 -6.96 -3.53
C ILE A 217 -24.85 -8.36 -3.64
N ILE A 218 -24.97 -8.98 -4.81
CA ILE A 218 -24.39 -10.30 -5.09
C ILE A 218 -23.12 -10.10 -5.94
N PRO A 219 -21.94 -10.60 -5.50
CA PRO A 219 -20.73 -10.60 -6.31
C PRO A 219 -20.84 -11.56 -7.51
N LYS A 220 -20.10 -11.27 -8.57
CA LYS A 220 -20.02 -12.14 -9.75
C LYS A 220 -19.58 -13.57 -9.44
N ALA A 221 -18.65 -13.75 -8.52
CA ALA A 221 -18.21 -15.08 -8.08
C ALA A 221 -19.36 -15.95 -7.59
N ASN A 222 -20.33 -15.37 -6.86
CA ASN A 222 -21.54 -16.07 -6.42
C ASN A 222 -22.43 -16.45 -7.61
N VAL A 223 -22.59 -15.54 -8.58
CA VAL A 223 -23.38 -15.79 -9.80
C VAL A 223 -22.75 -16.92 -10.64
N ASP A 224 -21.44 -16.87 -10.85
CA ASP A 224 -20.69 -17.88 -11.59
C ASP A 224 -20.75 -19.26 -10.92
N ALA A 225 -20.81 -19.31 -9.60
CA ALA A 225 -20.98 -20.54 -8.82
C ALA A 225 -22.44 -21.06 -8.78
N GLY A 226 -23.40 -20.33 -9.39
CA GLY A 226 -24.83 -20.66 -9.33
C GLY A 226 -25.45 -20.41 -7.93
N ASN A 227 -24.78 -19.66 -7.07
CA ASN A 227 -25.22 -19.36 -5.70
C ASN A 227 -25.71 -17.92 -5.60
N THR A 228 -26.91 -17.65 -6.09
CA THR A 228 -27.53 -16.32 -6.13
C THR A 228 -28.44 -16.04 -4.95
N ASP A 229 -28.43 -16.87 -3.91
CA ASP A 229 -29.17 -16.63 -2.68
C ASP A 229 -28.58 -15.40 -1.94
N ALA A 230 -29.44 -14.44 -1.60
CA ALA A 230 -29.04 -13.23 -0.90
C ALA A 230 -28.55 -13.47 0.56
N SER A 231 -28.63 -14.70 1.09
CA SER A 231 -28.03 -15.13 2.35
C SER A 231 -26.71 -15.87 2.19
N ALA A 232 -26.25 -16.10 0.94
CA ALA A 232 -25.03 -16.83 0.67
C ALA A 232 -23.79 -16.10 1.20
N ALA A 233 -22.75 -16.87 1.54
CA ALA A 233 -21.46 -16.30 1.92
C ALA A 233 -20.88 -15.42 0.80
N GLY A 234 -20.28 -14.28 1.16
CA GLY A 234 -19.71 -13.32 0.23
C GLY A 234 -20.69 -12.27 -0.30
N VAL A 235 -22.01 -12.44 -0.09
CA VAL A 235 -23.01 -11.40 -0.39
C VAL A 235 -22.71 -10.14 0.41
N VAL A 236 -22.87 -8.98 -0.22
CA VAL A 236 -22.52 -7.67 0.34
C VAL A 236 -23.78 -6.89 0.70
N GLY A 237 -23.77 -6.22 1.83
CA GLY A 237 -24.85 -5.36 2.30
C GLY A 237 -24.44 -4.53 3.50
N PRO A 238 -25.33 -3.69 4.04
CA PRO A 238 -25.08 -2.98 5.29
C PRO A 238 -24.82 -3.92 6.48
N LYS A 239 -24.28 -3.35 7.56
CA LYS A 239 -24.07 -4.08 8.84
C LYS A 239 -25.32 -4.19 9.67
N VAL A 240 -26.28 -3.27 9.48
CA VAL A 240 -27.54 -3.18 10.22
C VAL A 240 -28.70 -3.51 9.29
N ASP A 241 -29.63 -4.34 9.78
CA ASP A 241 -30.80 -4.72 9.01
C ASP A 241 -31.78 -3.53 8.90
N GLY A 242 -32.26 -3.27 7.68
CA GLY A 242 -33.11 -2.15 7.41
C GLY A 242 -32.42 -0.79 7.43
N GLU A 243 -31.08 -0.75 7.30
CA GLU A 243 -30.30 0.50 7.17
C GLU A 243 -30.81 1.33 5.99
N ASP A 244 -31.25 2.58 6.25
CA ASP A 244 -31.86 3.48 5.26
C ASP A 244 -31.08 4.78 5.04
N SER A 245 -29.86 4.88 5.55
CA SER A 245 -28.94 5.98 5.28
C SER A 245 -28.60 6.06 3.80
N MET A 246 -28.53 7.28 3.27
CA MET A 246 -28.11 7.49 1.87
C MET A 246 -26.61 7.22 1.64
N THR A 247 -25.83 7.12 2.70
CA THR A 247 -24.40 6.76 2.66
C THR A 247 -24.01 6.05 3.93
N ASP A 248 -23.39 4.86 3.81
CA ASP A 248 -22.86 4.09 4.94
C ASP A 248 -21.84 3.05 4.47
N SER A 249 -21.35 2.27 5.41
CA SER A 249 -20.42 1.16 5.20
C SER A 249 -21.15 -0.12 4.80
N LEU A 250 -20.42 -0.96 4.06
CA LEU A 250 -20.82 -2.31 3.65
C LEU A 250 -20.03 -3.37 4.42
N THR A 251 -20.51 -4.59 4.36
CA THR A 251 -19.80 -5.80 4.83
C THR A 251 -20.14 -6.98 3.93
N ASN A 252 -19.24 -7.96 3.86
CA ASN A 252 -19.47 -9.27 3.24
C ASN A 252 -19.50 -10.40 4.28
N VAL A 253 -19.50 -10.01 5.57
CA VAL A 253 -19.64 -10.94 6.70
C VAL A 253 -20.95 -10.63 7.41
N ASP A 254 -21.87 -11.60 7.45
CA ASP A 254 -23.22 -11.44 8.03
C ASP A 254 -23.99 -10.23 7.50
N ALA A 255 -23.79 -9.90 6.21
CA ALA A 255 -24.40 -8.76 5.54
C ALA A 255 -25.93 -8.74 5.71
N LYS A 256 -26.46 -7.61 6.15
CA LYS A 256 -27.89 -7.40 6.34
C LYS A 256 -28.51 -6.76 5.10
N ALA A 257 -29.83 -6.69 5.03
CA ALA A 257 -30.50 -5.99 3.96
C ALA A 257 -30.57 -4.49 4.27
N GLY A 258 -30.15 -3.67 3.32
CA GLY A 258 -30.43 -2.23 3.36
C GLY A 258 -31.86 -1.94 2.92
N LYS A 259 -32.35 -0.74 3.20
CA LYS A 259 -33.72 -0.31 2.89
C LYS A 259 -33.73 1.04 2.15
N ILE A 260 -34.56 1.15 1.14
CA ILE A 260 -34.88 2.42 0.46
C ILE A 260 -36.22 2.88 0.99
N ALA A 261 -36.20 3.94 1.80
CA ALA A 261 -37.38 4.40 2.53
C ALA A 261 -38.46 5.05 1.64
N LYS A 262 -38.13 5.53 0.44
CA LYS A 262 -39.06 6.24 -0.44
C LYS A 262 -39.03 5.70 -1.87
N ALA A 263 -40.18 5.69 -2.53
CA ALA A 263 -40.25 5.48 -3.97
C ALA A 263 -39.48 6.58 -4.73
N GLY A 264 -38.80 6.22 -5.80
CA GLY A 264 -38.03 7.18 -6.59
C GLY A 264 -37.03 6.50 -7.52
N LYS A 265 -36.32 7.31 -8.28
CA LYS A 265 -35.21 6.88 -9.10
C LYS A 265 -33.91 7.20 -8.41
N TYR A 266 -33.03 6.22 -8.32
CA TYR A 266 -31.78 6.33 -7.56
C TYR A 266 -30.58 5.90 -8.40
N LYS A 267 -29.45 6.58 -8.16
CA LYS A 267 -28.14 6.09 -8.53
C LYS A 267 -27.45 5.57 -7.26
N LEU A 268 -27.10 4.31 -7.26
CA LEU A 268 -26.30 3.68 -6.21
C LEU A 268 -24.85 3.58 -6.69
N THR A 269 -23.93 4.12 -5.91
CA THR A 269 -22.50 4.05 -6.11
C THR A 269 -21.87 3.21 -5.00
N LEU A 270 -21.07 2.23 -5.36
CA LEU A 270 -20.26 1.41 -4.43
C LEU A 270 -18.80 1.82 -4.58
N ASN A 271 -18.10 1.99 -3.46
CA ASN A 271 -16.64 1.98 -3.40
C ASN A 271 -16.20 0.69 -2.72
N MET A 272 -15.77 -0.28 -3.50
CA MET A 272 -15.43 -1.61 -2.99
C MET A 272 -14.03 -1.68 -2.36
N MET A 273 -13.18 -0.66 -2.54
CA MET A 273 -11.93 -0.54 -1.79
C MET A 273 -12.18 -0.25 -0.31
N ASP A 274 -13.15 0.64 -0.04
CA ASP A 274 -13.48 1.10 1.31
C ASP A 274 -14.72 0.38 1.88
N TYR A 275 -15.38 -0.46 1.08
CA TYR A 275 -16.65 -1.10 1.41
C TYR A 275 -17.68 -0.08 1.89
N THR A 276 -17.98 0.89 1.02
CA THR A 276 -19.00 1.93 1.27
C THR A 276 -19.98 2.04 0.11
N TYR A 277 -21.14 2.61 0.39
CA TYR A 277 -22.13 2.95 -0.62
C TYR A 277 -22.66 4.36 -0.47
N THR A 278 -23.18 4.91 -1.58
CA THR A 278 -23.91 6.18 -1.61
C THR A 278 -25.07 6.08 -2.57
N PHE A 279 -26.26 6.48 -2.11
CA PHE A 279 -27.44 6.73 -2.94
C PHE A 279 -27.56 8.20 -3.29
N GLU A 280 -27.91 8.48 -4.53
CA GLU A 280 -28.27 9.80 -5.03
C GLU A 280 -29.65 9.72 -5.70
N GLU A 281 -30.59 10.59 -5.32
CA GLU A 281 -31.87 10.71 -6.05
C GLU A 281 -31.62 11.32 -7.43
N VAL A 282 -32.17 10.68 -8.47
CA VAL A 282 -32.05 11.11 -9.86
C VAL A 282 -33.38 11.72 -10.28
N LYS A 283 -33.36 12.99 -10.70
CA LYS A 283 -34.51 13.71 -11.19
C LYS A 283 -34.94 13.27 -12.58
#